data_e87aa95ed6a0afb8f26a7016ee41f3a6
#
_entry.id   e87aa95ed6a0afb8f26a7016ee41f3a6
#
_cell.length_a   1.000
_cell.length_b   1.000
_cell.length_c   1.000
_cell.angle_alpha   90.00
_cell.angle_beta   90.00
_cell.angle_gamma   90.00
#
_symmetry.space_group_name_H-M   'P 1'
#
loop_
_entity.id
_entity.type
_entity.pdbx_description
1 polymer ?
#
loop_
_entity_poly.entity_id
_entity_poly.type
_entity_poly.pdbx_seq_one_letter_code
_entity_poly.pdbx_strand_id
1 'polypeptide(L)'
;MSTPKYKKIYDKIVQLILTNQWAVGSNMKSENELIKLFGVSRLTIRNVLSILENEGRISRSRGKATLILDRLLQNSQETEIKDRSETLNADYKLLDLQIIKNSFIKKFTNSSSLYYINRIRRIKNNEVYLISRAYIPTEIIGKTINKNFFKDKNLLHVLMSKLQIKMKKSEQEVSAISLSKNDSVMFSVNKGYPAVLNSWYFYDYSNKLVLIDQETTIKTLKVKNHYK
;
A
#
# COMPACT_ATOMS: atom_id res chain seq x y z
N MET A 1 24.33 21.99 6.92
CA MET A 1 23.23 22.85 6.43
C MET A 1 21.96 22.52 7.21
N SER A 2 21.25 23.51 7.77
CA SER A 2 20.03 23.25 8.54
C SER A 2 18.86 22.89 7.58
N THR A 3 18.11 21.85 7.90
CA THR A 3 16.93 21.47 7.13
C THR A 3 15.92 22.63 7.09
N PRO A 4 15.40 23.03 5.90
CA PRO A 4 14.43 24.10 5.78
C PRO A 4 13.19 23.87 6.66
N LYS A 5 12.63 24.94 7.25
CA LYS A 5 11.47 24.86 8.15
C LYS A 5 10.27 24.14 7.54
N TYR A 6 9.96 24.41 6.27
CA TYR A 6 8.83 23.76 5.60
C TYR A 6 9.01 22.24 5.50
N LYS A 7 10.24 21.75 5.28
CA LYS A 7 10.52 20.31 5.18
C LYS A 7 10.30 19.60 6.50
N LYS A 8 10.72 20.19 7.63
CA LYS A 8 10.46 19.64 8.98
C LYS A 8 8.97 19.52 9.25
N ILE A 9 8.15 20.49 8.82
CA ILE A 9 6.70 20.48 9.03
C ILE A 9 6.06 19.45 8.10
N TYR A 10 6.46 19.39 6.85
CA TYR A 10 6.05 18.38 5.90
C TYR A 10 6.28 16.97 6.47
N ASP A 11 7.52 16.66 6.90
CA ASP A 11 7.88 15.37 7.48
C ASP A 11 7.02 15.05 8.73
N LYS A 12 6.75 16.07 9.56
CA LYS A 12 5.89 15.89 10.75
C LYS A 12 4.45 15.57 10.39
N ILE A 13 3.86 16.27 9.41
CA ILE A 13 2.49 16.01 8.95
C ILE A 13 2.41 14.61 8.32
N VAL A 14 3.36 14.26 7.46
CA VAL A 14 3.43 12.92 6.87
C VAL A 14 3.51 11.85 7.96
N GLN A 15 4.29 12.07 9.01
CA GLN A 15 4.35 11.14 10.16
C GLN A 15 3.00 11.01 10.88
N LEU A 16 2.28 12.12 11.11
CA LEU A 16 0.97 12.10 11.76
C LEU A 16 -0.07 11.30 10.94
N ILE A 17 0.01 11.39 9.62
CA ILE A 17 -0.84 10.60 8.70
C ILE A 17 -0.41 9.13 8.73
N LEU A 18 0.88 8.84 8.56
CA LEU A 18 1.40 7.47 8.53
C LEU A 18 1.20 6.69 9.84
N THR A 19 1.21 7.40 10.98
CA THR A 19 0.96 6.80 12.30
C THR A 19 -0.54 6.76 12.66
N ASN A 20 -1.41 7.14 11.70
CA ASN A 20 -2.87 7.23 11.89
C ASN A 20 -3.32 8.16 13.05
N GLN A 21 -2.42 9.04 13.54
CA GLN A 21 -2.82 10.10 14.47
C GLN A 21 -3.75 11.12 13.78
N TRP A 22 -3.54 11.29 12.46
CA TRP A 22 -4.46 11.95 11.56
C TRP A 22 -4.99 10.90 10.57
N ALA A 23 -6.23 10.46 10.81
CA ALA A 23 -6.79 9.34 10.08
C ALA A 23 -7.02 9.69 8.59
N VAL A 24 -6.70 8.77 7.71
CA VAL A 24 -7.09 8.85 6.29
C VAL A 24 -8.61 8.89 6.18
N GLY A 25 -9.12 9.73 5.28
CA GLY A 25 -10.56 9.99 5.15
C GLY A 25 -11.12 11.00 6.16
N SER A 26 -10.31 11.48 7.12
CA SER A 26 -10.73 12.55 8.04
C SER A 26 -10.37 13.93 7.51
N ASN A 27 -10.97 14.94 8.09
CA ASN A 27 -10.65 16.33 7.80
C ASN A 27 -9.33 16.74 8.47
N MET A 28 -8.43 17.33 7.70
CA MET A 28 -7.23 17.95 8.23
C MET A 28 -7.57 19.24 8.99
N LYS A 29 -6.72 19.59 9.94
CA LYS A 29 -6.78 20.89 10.60
C LYS A 29 -6.71 22.03 9.58
N SER A 30 -7.44 23.11 9.84
CA SER A 30 -7.43 24.32 9.00
C SER A 30 -6.06 25.00 8.96
N GLU A 31 -5.80 25.83 7.93
CA GLU A 31 -4.54 26.59 7.83
C GLU A 31 -4.23 27.35 9.13
N ASN A 32 -5.25 27.98 9.76
CA ASN A 32 -5.06 28.74 10.98
C ASN A 32 -4.69 27.86 12.18
N GLU A 33 -5.28 26.68 12.30
CA GLU A 33 -4.92 25.70 13.34
C GLU A 33 -3.53 25.15 13.13
N LEU A 34 -3.13 24.90 11.86
CA LEU A 34 -1.78 24.43 11.52
C LEU A 34 -0.72 25.49 11.82
N ILE A 35 -1.02 26.78 11.54
CA ILE A 35 -0.14 27.91 11.91
C ILE A 35 0.10 27.93 13.41
N LYS A 36 -0.97 27.82 14.20
CA LYS A 36 -0.88 27.77 15.68
C LYS A 36 -0.12 26.54 16.18
N LEU A 37 -0.39 25.39 15.58
CA LEU A 37 0.20 24.10 15.99
C LEU A 37 1.72 24.05 15.73
N PHE A 38 2.17 24.57 14.57
CA PHE A 38 3.56 24.48 14.16
C PHE A 38 4.37 25.77 14.40
N GLY A 39 3.72 26.86 14.80
CA GLY A 39 4.41 28.14 15.10
C GLY A 39 5.13 28.74 13.88
N VAL A 40 4.53 28.66 12.68
CA VAL A 40 5.14 29.13 11.44
C VAL A 40 4.22 30.07 10.65
N SER A 41 4.78 30.75 9.64
CA SER A 41 4.03 31.68 8.80
C SER A 41 2.96 30.95 7.96
N ARG A 42 1.91 31.69 7.57
CA ARG A 42 0.88 31.21 6.65
C ARG A 42 1.46 30.73 5.32
N LEU A 43 2.46 31.45 4.79
CA LEU A 43 3.14 31.08 3.55
C LEU A 43 3.80 29.70 3.68
N THR A 44 4.46 29.44 4.81
CA THR A 44 5.10 28.13 5.06
C THR A 44 4.07 27.00 5.10
N ILE A 45 2.92 27.19 5.78
CA ILE A 45 1.85 26.20 5.79
C ILE A 45 1.27 25.96 4.40
N ARG A 46 1.00 27.02 3.64
CA ARG A 46 0.48 26.89 2.27
C ARG A 46 1.42 26.14 1.36
N ASN A 47 2.73 26.41 1.43
CA ASN A 47 3.74 25.66 0.68
C ASN A 47 3.72 24.17 1.03
N VAL A 48 3.65 23.85 2.33
CA VAL A 48 3.56 22.44 2.77
C VAL A 48 2.28 21.79 2.26
N LEU A 49 1.14 22.45 2.38
CA LEU A 49 -0.15 21.93 1.90
C LEU A 49 -0.15 21.75 0.37
N SER A 50 0.46 22.68 -0.39
CA SER A 50 0.61 22.51 -1.85
C SER A 50 1.46 21.29 -2.21
N ILE A 51 2.56 21.04 -1.48
CA ILE A 51 3.37 19.84 -1.69
C ILE A 51 2.56 18.58 -1.40
N LEU A 52 1.85 18.54 -0.25
CA LEU A 52 1.01 17.40 0.13
C LEU A 52 -0.12 17.15 -0.87
N GLU A 53 -0.72 18.21 -1.43
CA GLU A 53 -1.76 18.15 -2.45
C GLU A 53 -1.21 17.65 -3.79
N ASN A 54 -0.08 18.19 -4.24
CA ASN A 54 0.62 17.73 -5.46
C ASN A 54 1.05 16.25 -5.35
N GLU A 55 1.36 15.80 -4.14
CA GLU A 55 1.66 14.40 -3.87
C GLU A 55 0.40 13.55 -3.69
N GLY A 56 -0.80 14.13 -3.76
CA GLY A 56 -2.06 13.42 -3.57
C GLY A 56 -2.30 12.92 -2.13
N ARG A 57 -1.60 13.50 -1.13
CA ARG A 57 -1.79 13.13 0.29
C ARG A 57 -2.96 13.84 0.94
N ILE A 58 -3.40 14.93 0.35
CA ILE A 58 -4.58 15.68 0.75
C ILE A 58 -5.37 16.12 -0.48
N SER A 59 -6.67 16.34 -0.32
CA SER A 59 -7.52 16.98 -1.32
C SER A 59 -8.08 18.28 -0.77
N ARG A 60 -7.95 19.36 -1.55
CA ARG A 60 -8.45 20.68 -1.20
C ARG A 60 -9.50 21.11 -2.21
N SER A 61 -10.66 21.49 -1.72
CA SER A 61 -11.75 22.05 -2.53
C SER A 61 -12.23 23.37 -1.93
N ARG A 62 -12.53 24.35 -2.77
CA ARG A 62 -13.00 25.67 -2.32
C ARG A 62 -14.27 25.51 -1.49
N GLY A 63 -14.27 26.08 -0.27
CA GLY A 63 -15.42 26.02 0.65
C GLY A 63 -15.61 24.68 1.38
N LYS A 64 -14.69 23.73 1.22
CA LYS A 64 -14.73 22.44 1.95
C LYS A 64 -13.49 22.26 2.82
N ALA A 65 -13.63 21.45 3.86
CA ALA A 65 -12.48 21.06 4.68
C ALA A 65 -11.47 20.26 3.84
N THR A 66 -10.17 20.44 4.11
CA THR A 66 -9.11 19.64 3.49
C THR A 66 -9.22 18.21 3.95
N LEU A 67 -9.38 17.28 3.00
CA LEU A 67 -9.49 15.85 3.28
C LEU A 67 -8.09 15.20 3.27
N ILE A 68 -7.80 14.37 4.25
CA ILE A 68 -6.57 13.58 4.29
C ILE A 68 -6.75 12.36 3.39
N LEU A 69 -5.84 12.22 2.43
CA LEU A 69 -5.78 11.11 1.50
C LEU A 69 -4.54 10.28 1.80
N ASP A 70 -4.60 8.98 1.55
CA ASP A 70 -3.43 8.13 1.62
C ASP A 70 -2.97 7.74 0.22
N ARG A 71 -1.96 8.45 -0.28
CA ARG A 71 -1.41 8.16 -1.60
C ARG A 71 -0.82 6.75 -1.70
N LEU A 72 -0.27 6.21 -0.61
CA LEU A 72 0.25 4.84 -0.61
C LEU A 72 -0.88 3.81 -0.73
N LEU A 73 -2.06 4.13 -0.19
CA LEU A 73 -3.27 3.34 -0.38
C LEU A 73 -3.98 3.65 -1.70
N GLN A 74 -3.88 4.88 -2.22
CA GLN A 74 -4.48 5.28 -3.50
C GLN A 74 -3.68 4.76 -4.70
N ASN A 75 -2.35 4.80 -4.66
CA ASN A 75 -1.53 4.23 -5.75
C ASN A 75 -1.60 2.69 -5.80
N SER A 76 -1.97 2.03 -4.72
CA SER A 76 -2.35 0.61 -4.76
C SER A 76 -3.79 0.40 -5.28
N GLN A 77 -4.55 1.46 -5.60
CA GLN A 77 -5.98 1.36 -5.90
C GLN A 77 -6.47 2.14 -7.13
N GLU A 78 -5.66 2.94 -7.82
CA GLU A 78 -6.12 3.55 -9.08
C GLU A 78 -5.85 2.71 -10.33
N THR A 79 -5.57 1.42 -10.16
CA THR A 79 -6.01 0.46 -11.15
C THR A 79 -7.52 0.36 -10.96
N GLU A 80 -8.30 1.23 -11.60
CA GLU A 80 -9.75 1.06 -11.65
C GLU A 80 -10.05 -0.25 -12.35
N ILE A 81 -10.17 -1.27 -11.54
CA ILE A 81 -10.87 -2.47 -11.94
C ILE A 81 -12.33 -2.04 -12.07
N LYS A 82 -12.91 -2.24 -13.24
CA LYS A 82 -14.26 -1.77 -13.62
C LYS A 82 -15.38 -2.22 -12.67
N ASP A 83 -15.04 -2.91 -11.59
CA ASP A 83 -15.96 -3.52 -10.64
C ASP A 83 -15.61 -3.23 -9.18
N ARG A 84 -15.28 -1.95 -8.89
CA ARG A 84 -14.97 -1.51 -7.51
C ARG A 84 -16.13 -1.73 -6.53
N SER A 85 -17.38 -1.68 -6.99
CA SER A 85 -18.57 -1.93 -6.16
C SER A 85 -18.63 -3.40 -5.69
N GLU A 86 -18.20 -4.34 -6.51
CA GLU A 86 -18.13 -5.76 -6.14
C GLU A 86 -16.88 -6.07 -5.30
N THR A 87 -15.77 -5.34 -5.50
CA THR A 87 -14.52 -5.58 -4.78
C THR A 87 -14.49 -5.01 -3.38
N LEU A 88 -15.30 -3.99 -3.05
CA LEU A 88 -15.41 -3.43 -1.69
C LEU A 88 -15.94 -4.43 -0.66
N ASN A 89 -16.65 -5.49 -1.10
CA ASN A 89 -17.16 -6.56 -0.26
C ASN A 89 -16.38 -7.88 -0.43
N ALA A 90 -15.18 -7.84 -0.99
CA ALA A 90 -14.38 -9.03 -1.17
C ALA A 90 -13.57 -9.34 0.09
N ASP A 91 -13.65 -10.58 0.55
CA ASP A 91 -12.92 -11.07 1.71
C ASP A 91 -11.57 -11.64 1.30
N TYR A 92 -10.52 -11.28 2.06
CA TYR A 92 -9.24 -11.97 1.97
C TYR A 92 -9.28 -13.25 2.81
N LYS A 93 -8.89 -14.37 2.20
CA LYS A 93 -8.66 -15.61 2.92
C LYS A 93 -7.18 -15.93 2.92
N LEU A 94 -6.60 -16.03 4.12
CA LEU A 94 -5.24 -16.53 4.29
C LEU A 94 -5.21 -18.01 3.96
N LEU A 95 -4.36 -18.41 3.02
CA LEU A 95 -4.12 -19.79 2.64
C LEU A 95 -2.92 -20.36 3.37
N ASP A 96 -1.83 -19.59 3.42
CA ASP A 96 -0.57 -20.03 3.98
C ASP A 96 0.21 -18.86 4.60
N LEU A 97 0.91 -19.15 5.70
CA LEU A 97 1.86 -18.25 6.36
C LEU A 97 3.02 -19.09 6.89
N GLN A 98 4.20 -18.85 6.35
CA GLN A 98 5.41 -19.55 6.75
C GLN A 98 6.64 -18.66 6.67
N ILE A 99 7.73 -19.05 7.36
CA ILE A 99 9.03 -18.45 7.19
C ILE A 99 9.81 -19.30 6.19
N ILE A 100 10.28 -18.66 5.13
CA ILE A 100 11.07 -19.30 4.06
C ILE A 100 12.48 -18.74 4.04
N LYS A 101 13.43 -19.53 3.52
CA LYS A 101 14.79 -19.04 3.23
C LYS A 101 14.71 -18.06 2.05
N ASN A 102 15.46 -16.95 2.17
CA ASN A 102 15.54 -16.00 1.08
C ASN A 102 16.48 -16.52 -0.02
N SER A 103 15.92 -17.22 -1.00
CA SER A 103 16.70 -17.72 -2.15
C SER A 103 16.54 -16.88 -3.41
N PHE A 104 15.39 -16.22 -3.58
CA PHE A 104 15.06 -15.59 -4.86
C PHE A 104 14.98 -14.06 -4.84
N ILE A 105 14.78 -13.44 -3.67
CA ILE A 105 14.76 -11.97 -3.57
C ILE A 105 16.02 -11.38 -2.96
N LYS A 106 17.14 -12.12 -2.96
CA LYS A 106 18.45 -11.66 -2.46
C LYS A 106 18.93 -10.37 -3.13
N LYS A 107 18.54 -10.12 -4.37
CA LYS A 107 18.83 -8.87 -5.07
C LYS A 107 18.16 -7.64 -4.48
N PHE A 108 17.11 -7.81 -3.69
CA PHE A 108 16.33 -6.72 -3.10
C PHE A 108 16.57 -6.54 -1.58
N THR A 109 17.02 -7.60 -0.90
CA THR A 109 17.26 -7.57 0.54
C THR A 109 18.32 -8.59 0.96
N ASN A 110 19.14 -8.22 1.95
CA ASN A 110 20.14 -9.10 2.56
C ASN A 110 19.56 -10.01 3.66
N SER A 111 18.26 -9.97 3.90
CA SER A 111 17.60 -10.83 4.87
C SER A 111 17.83 -12.29 4.53
N SER A 112 18.18 -13.11 5.54
CA SER A 112 18.38 -14.55 5.37
C SER A 112 17.05 -15.33 5.26
N SER A 113 15.97 -14.74 5.75
CA SER A 113 14.63 -15.35 5.77
C SER A 113 13.53 -14.33 5.58
N LEU A 114 12.39 -14.82 5.09
CA LEU A 114 11.23 -14.01 4.73
C LEU A 114 9.97 -14.65 5.31
N TYR A 115 9.05 -13.82 5.77
CA TYR A 115 7.66 -14.24 5.88
C TYR A 115 7.07 -14.34 4.48
N TYR A 116 6.57 -15.50 4.14
CA TYR A 116 5.76 -15.77 2.96
C TYR A 116 4.30 -15.84 3.37
N ILE A 117 3.47 -15.01 2.75
CA ILE A 117 2.04 -14.89 3.05
C ILE A 117 1.28 -15.12 1.76
N ASN A 118 0.54 -16.22 1.68
CA ASN A 118 -0.28 -16.55 0.53
C ASN A 118 -1.76 -16.35 0.86
N ARG A 119 -2.45 -15.54 0.08
CA ARG A 119 -3.84 -15.17 0.28
C ARG A 119 -4.61 -15.21 -1.04
N ILE A 120 -5.89 -15.44 -0.95
CA ILE A 120 -6.81 -15.21 -2.06
C ILE A 120 -7.83 -14.15 -1.66
N ARG A 121 -8.28 -13.40 -2.67
CA ARG A 121 -9.41 -12.50 -2.56
C ARG A 121 -10.55 -13.07 -3.40
N ARG A 122 -11.75 -13.15 -2.80
CA ARG A 122 -12.95 -13.64 -3.44
C ARG A 122 -13.96 -12.52 -3.62
N ILE A 123 -14.77 -12.61 -4.65
CA ILE A 123 -15.95 -11.77 -4.88
C ILE A 123 -17.22 -12.48 -4.40
N LYS A 124 -18.37 -11.79 -4.44
CA LYS A 124 -19.65 -12.22 -3.86
C LYS A 124 -20.12 -13.63 -4.26
N ASN A 125 -19.83 -14.07 -5.48
CA ASN A 125 -20.15 -15.41 -5.97
C ASN A 125 -19.12 -16.48 -5.58
N ASN A 126 -18.23 -16.19 -4.62
CA ASN A 126 -17.15 -17.06 -4.16
C ASN A 126 -16.04 -17.35 -5.20
N GLU A 127 -16.04 -16.67 -6.36
CA GLU A 127 -14.96 -16.75 -7.33
C GLU A 127 -13.69 -16.13 -6.79
N VAL A 128 -12.54 -16.72 -7.12
CA VAL A 128 -11.24 -16.14 -6.83
C VAL A 128 -10.99 -14.98 -7.78
N TYR A 129 -10.85 -13.80 -7.22
CA TYR A 129 -10.60 -12.57 -7.96
C TYR A 129 -9.11 -12.35 -8.18
N LEU A 130 -8.30 -12.55 -7.13
CA LEU A 130 -6.85 -12.50 -7.20
C LEU A 130 -6.21 -13.46 -6.20
N ILE A 131 -4.98 -13.83 -6.49
CA ILE A 131 -4.06 -14.53 -5.58
C ILE A 131 -2.97 -13.53 -5.21
N SER A 132 -2.78 -13.27 -3.90
CA SER A 132 -1.73 -12.38 -3.38
C SER A 132 -0.66 -13.20 -2.67
N ARG A 133 0.60 -12.98 -3.03
CA ARG A 133 1.79 -13.57 -2.41
C ARG A 133 2.69 -12.46 -1.92
N ALA A 134 2.76 -12.32 -0.61
CA ALA A 134 3.58 -11.28 -0.01
C ALA A 134 4.83 -11.86 0.64
N TYR A 135 5.93 -11.11 0.57
CA TYR A 135 7.23 -11.47 1.13
C TYR A 135 7.72 -10.31 1.98
N ILE A 136 7.98 -10.57 3.24
CA ILE A 136 8.41 -9.55 4.20
C ILE A 136 9.69 -10.05 4.89
N PRO A 137 10.80 -9.29 4.83
CA PRO A 137 12.00 -9.64 5.56
C PRO A 137 11.72 -9.85 7.07
N THR A 138 12.18 -10.95 7.64
CA THR A 138 11.85 -11.29 9.03
C THR A 138 12.36 -10.27 10.04
N GLU A 139 13.43 -9.53 9.74
CA GLU A 139 13.94 -8.45 10.57
C GLU A 139 13.01 -7.23 10.65
N ILE A 140 12.10 -7.06 9.68
CA ILE A 140 11.17 -5.93 9.66
C ILE A 140 10.09 -6.09 10.73
N ILE A 141 9.61 -7.31 10.97
CA ILE A 141 8.44 -7.58 11.80
C ILE A 141 8.81 -8.30 13.10
N GLY A 142 10.07 -8.79 13.21
CA GLY A 142 10.47 -9.68 14.31
C GLY A 142 10.00 -11.12 14.12
N LYS A 143 10.33 -11.99 15.08
CA LYS A 143 10.14 -13.44 14.93
C LYS A 143 8.73 -13.95 15.27
N THR A 144 7.86 -13.12 15.83
CA THR A 144 6.57 -13.58 16.37
C THR A 144 5.40 -12.88 15.69
N ILE A 145 4.92 -13.48 14.60
CA ILE A 145 3.67 -13.03 13.99
C ILE A 145 2.60 -14.08 14.20
N ASN A 146 1.46 -13.64 14.74
CA ASN A 146 0.25 -14.44 14.84
C ASN A 146 -0.48 -14.43 13.49
N LYS A 147 -0.96 -15.59 13.01
CA LYS A 147 -1.79 -15.74 11.81
C LYS A 147 -2.98 -14.78 11.78
N ASN A 148 -3.49 -14.39 12.94
CA ASN A 148 -4.61 -13.46 13.05
C ASN A 148 -4.28 -12.02 12.56
N PHE A 149 -3.00 -11.64 12.48
CA PHE A 149 -2.60 -10.35 11.92
C PHE A 149 -2.97 -10.21 10.44
N PHE A 150 -3.00 -11.30 9.70
CA PHE A 150 -3.17 -11.31 8.25
C PHE A 150 -4.52 -11.87 7.79
N LYS A 151 -5.41 -12.21 8.72
CA LYS A 151 -6.74 -12.76 8.40
C LYS A 151 -7.66 -11.78 7.68
N ASP A 152 -7.51 -10.49 7.99
CA ASP A 152 -8.41 -9.46 7.49
C ASP A 152 -7.63 -8.33 6.82
N LYS A 153 -8.13 -7.87 5.67
CA LYS A 153 -7.82 -6.56 5.10
C LYS A 153 -6.49 -6.43 4.35
N ASN A 154 -6.33 -5.26 3.80
CA ASN A 154 -5.18 -4.83 3.05
C ASN A 154 -3.89 -5.02 3.89
N LEU A 155 -2.95 -5.83 3.38
CA LEU A 155 -1.69 -6.13 4.05
C LEU A 155 -0.88 -4.86 4.35
N LEU A 156 -0.86 -3.92 3.40
CA LEU A 156 -0.18 -2.65 3.55
C LEU A 156 -0.72 -1.88 4.75
N HIS A 157 -2.05 -1.83 4.92
CA HIS A 157 -2.69 -1.21 6.08
C HIS A 157 -2.28 -1.89 7.39
N VAL A 158 -2.21 -3.22 7.42
CA VAL A 158 -1.76 -3.97 8.61
C VAL A 158 -0.32 -3.62 8.97
N LEU A 159 0.58 -3.59 7.98
CA LEU A 159 1.99 -3.26 8.20
C LEU A 159 2.17 -1.83 8.70
N MET A 160 1.49 -0.87 8.10
CA MET A 160 1.62 0.54 8.46
C MET A 160 0.93 0.88 9.78
N SER A 161 -0.31 0.41 10.00
CA SER A 161 -1.12 0.82 11.17
C SER A 161 -0.85 -0.01 12.42
N LYS A 162 -0.74 -1.35 12.27
CA LYS A 162 -0.55 -2.23 13.43
C LYS A 162 0.91 -2.47 13.79
N LEU A 163 1.78 -2.54 12.78
CA LEU A 163 3.22 -2.79 12.96
C LEU A 163 4.06 -1.52 12.84
N GLN A 164 3.43 -0.38 12.56
CA GLN A 164 4.07 0.95 12.47
C GLN A 164 5.27 0.99 11.49
N ILE A 165 5.25 0.14 10.47
CA ILE A 165 6.30 0.10 9.46
C ILE A 165 6.16 1.33 8.57
N LYS A 166 7.24 2.12 8.51
CA LYS A 166 7.30 3.36 7.74
C LYS A 166 7.74 3.05 6.31
N MET A 167 6.93 3.42 5.34
CA MET A 167 7.25 3.27 3.92
C MET A 167 7.45 4.64 3.27
N LYS A 168 8.44 4.76 2.38
CA LYS A 168 8.79 6.00 1.69
C LYS A 168 8.32 6.00 0.24
N LYS A 169 8.54 4.88 -0.47
CA LYS A 169 8.21 4.75 -1.89
C LYS A 169 7.73 3.34 -2.20
N SER A 170 7.04 3.21 -3.31
CA SER A 170 6.74 1.92 -3.94
C SER A 170 7.13 1.96 -5.42
N GLU A 171 7.49 0.80 -5.95
CA GLU A 171 7.72 0.55 -7.37
C GLU A 171 6.75 -0.55 -7.81
N GLN A 172 6.23 -0.44 -9.02
CA GLN A 172 5.29 -1.40 -9.59
C GLN A 172 5.84 -1.98 -10.88
N GLU A 173 5.70 -3.29 -11.01
CA GLU A 173 5.99 -4.02 -12.24
C GLU A 173 4.75 -4.82 -12.62
N VAL A 174 4.33 -4.72 -13.88
CA VAL A 174 3.18 -5.46 -14.43
C VAL A 174 3.67 -6.36 -15.54
N SER A 175 3.41 -7.65 -15.42
CA SER A 175 3.87 -8.66 -16.38
C SER A 175 2.72 -9.57 -16.82
N ALA A 176 2.73 -9.98 -18.08
CA ALA A 176 1.89 -11.06 -18.56
C ALA A 176 2.56 -12.39 -18.22
N ILE A 177 1.80 -13.31 -17.64
CA ILE A 177 2.28 -14.64 -17.25
C ILE A 177 1.34 -15.74 -17.71
N SER A 178 1.85 -16.97 -17.76
CA SER A 178 1.04 -18.18 -17.86
C SER A 178 0.83 -18.80 -16.49
N LEU A 179 -0.41 -19.11 -16.13
CA LEU A 179 -0.73 -19.67 -14.82
C LEU A 179 -0.05 -21.02 -14.57
N SER A 180 0.49 -21.19 -13.37
CA SER A 180 0.93 -22.49 -12.88
C SER A 180 -0.26 -23.47 -12.74
N LYS A 181 0.01 -24.77 -12.62
CA LYS A 181 -1.04 -25.77 -12.34
C LYS A 181 -1.83 -25.42 -11.08
N ASN A 182 -1.15 -25.00 -10.03
CA ASN A 182 -1.80 -24.69 -8.76
C ASN A 182 -2.70 -23.45 -8.84
N ASP A 183 -2.22 -22.40 -9.50
CA ASP A 183 -2.97 -21.16 -9.64
C ASP A 183 -4.17 -21.32 -10.58
N SER A 184 -4.02 -22.10 -11.66
CA SER A 184 -5.12 -22.36 -12.59
C SER A 184 -6.27 -23.12 -11.92
N VAL A 185 -5.98 -24.05 -11.01
CA VAL A 185 -7.02 -24.72 -10.21
C VAL A 185 -7.75 -23.71 -9.32
N MET A 186 -7.04 -22.76 -8.69
CA MET A 186 -7.68 -21.74 -7.85
C MET A 186 -8.63 -20.83 -8.63
N PHE A 187 -8.26 -20.49 -9.88
CA PHE A 187 -9.10 -19.67 -10.77
C PHE A 187 -10.12 -20.50 -11.57
N SER A 188 -10.16 -21.83 -11.40
CA SER A 188 -11.02 -22.74 -12.17
C SER A 188 -10.82 -22.65 -13.69
N VAL A 189 -9.57 -22.52 -14.13
CA VAL A 189 -9.15 -22.45 -15.54
C VAL A 189 -8.08 -23.48 -15.86
N ASN A 190 -7.74 -23.65 -17.15
CA ASN A 190 -6.70 -24.59 -17.58
C ASN A 190 -5.30 -24.10 -17.21
N LYS A 191 -4.37 -25.05 -16.98
CA LYS A 191 -2.95 -24.74 -16.83
C LYS A 191 -2.44 -23.94 -18.04
N GLY A 192 -1.63 -22.91 -17.77
CA GLY A 192 -1.09 -22.04 -18.82
C GLY A 192 -2.05 -20.92 -19.25
N TYR A 193 -3.23 -20.80 -18.63
CA TYR A 193 -4.15 -19.71 -18.91
C TYR A 193 -3.45 -18.34 -18.72
N PRO A 194 -3.65 -17.37 -19.62
CA PRO A 194 -3.03 -16.06 -19.54
C PRO A 194 -3.52 -15.31 -18.28
N ALA A 195 -2.59 -14.69 -17.59
CA ALA A 195 -2.87 -13.89 -16.40
C ALA A 195 -1.95 -12.68 -16.31
N VAL A 196 -2.32 -11.72 -15.48
CA VAL A 196 -1.50 -10.57 -15.15
C VAL A 196 -0.92 -10.77 -13.76
N LEU A 197 0.40 -10.62 -13.66
CA LEU A 197 1.14 -10.52 -12.42
C LEU A 197 1.48 -9.05 -12.17
N ASN A 198 0.98 -8.52 -11.08
CA ASN A 198 1.26 -7.18 -10.61
C ASN A 198 2.14 -7.28 -9.36
N SER A 199 3.40 -6.87 -9.46
CA SER A 199 4.39 -6.93 -8.38
C SER A 199 4.64 -5.54 -7.83
N TRP A 200 4.42 -5.37 -6.54
CA TRP A 200 4.68 -4.15 -5.80
C TRP A 200 5.88 -4.34 -4.88
N TYR A 201 6.82 -3.40 -4.93
CA TYR A 201 8.01 -3.35 -4.09
C TYR A 201 7.94 -2.12 -3.21
N PHE A 202 7.89 -2.28 -1.89
CA PHE A 202 7.77 -1.17 -0.94
C PHE A 202 9.08 -0.99 -0.18
N TYR A 203 9.52 0.25 -0.07
CA TYR A 203 10.79 0.62 0.55
C TYR A 203 10.59 1.61 1.69
N ASP A 204 11.41 1.48 2.74
CA ASP A 204 11.45 2.43 3.86
C ASP A 204 12.22 3.71 3.53
N TYR A 205 12.37 4.58 4.54
CA TYR A 205 13.11 5.84 4.41
C TYR A 205 14.62 5.66 4.23
N SER A 206 15.17 4.48 4.51
CA SER A 206 16.55 4.10 4.27
C SER A 206 16.75 3.40 2.92
N ASN A 207 15.71 3.38 2.07
CA ASN A 207 15.70 2.65 0.78
C ASN A 207 15.80 1.12 0.94
N LYS A 208 15.52 0.60 2.13
CA LYS A 208 15.50 -0.84 2.37
C LYS A 208 14.15 -1.40 1.98
N LEU A 209 14.14 -2.55 1.28
CA LEU A 209 12.91 -3.25 0.93
C LEU A 209 12.22 -3.77 2.21
N VAL A 210 10.93 -3.44 2.35
CA VAL A 210 10.11 -3.85 3.51
C VAL A 210 9.01 -4.83 3.14
N LEU A 211 8.54 -4.81 1.89
CA LEU A 211 7.48 -5.69 1.40
C LEU A 211 7.61 -5.87 -0.11
N ILE A 212 7.42 -7.09 -0.57
CA ILE A 212 7.00 -7.38 -1.95
C ILE A 212 5.59 -7.97 -1.87
N ASP A 213 4.64 -7.40 -2.61
CA ASP A 213 3.29 -7.97 -2.77
C ASP A 213 3.03 -8.28 -4.25
N GLN A 214 2.86 -9.54 -4.57
CA GLN A 214 2.62 -10.06 -5.91
C GLN A 214 1.17 -10.48 -6.04
N GLU A 215 0.43 -9.79 -6.89
CA GLU A 215 -0.98 -10.06 -7.16
C GLU A 215 -1.16 -10.67 -8.55
N THR A 216 -1.68 -11.89 -8.60
CA THR A 216 -2.02 -12.58 -9.85
C THR A 216 -3.53 -12.52 -10.06
N THR A 217 -3.96 -12.10 -11.25
CA THR A 217 -5.38 -12.07 -11.63
C THR A 217 -5.57 -12.45 -13.10
N ILE A 218 -6.72 -13.04 -13.41
CA ILE A 218 -7.19 -13.31 -14.79
C ILE A 218 -8.24 -12.28 -15.25
N LYS A 219 -8.58 -11.32 -14.40
CA LYS A 219 -9.56 -10.27 -14.69
C LYS A 219 -8.89 -9.10 -15.41
N THR A 220 -9.68 -8.37 -16.19
CA THR A 220 -9.19 -7.17 -16.89
C THR A 220 -8.80 -6.08 -15.91
N LEU A 221 -7.59 -5.56 -16.05
CA LEU A 221 -7.13 -4.38 -15.32
C LEU A 221 -7.37 -3.13 -16.18
N LYS A 222 -8.09 -2.14 -15.63
CA LYS A 222 -8.24 -0.82 -16.25
C LYS A 222 -7.42 0.20 -15.46
N VAL A 223 -6.47 0.83 -16.12
CA VAL A 223 -5.72 1.97 -15.56
C VAL A 223 -6.30 3.24 -16.17
N LYS A 224 -6.77 4.17 -15.35
CA LYS A 224 -7.18 5.50 -15.79
C LYS A 224 -6.17 6.53 -15.32
N ASN A 225 -5.58 7.24 -16.25
CA ASN A 225 -4.72 8.38 -15.97
C ASN A 225 -5.50 9.65 -16.27
N HIS A 226 -5.57 10.56 -15.31
CA HIS A 226 -6.11 11.89 -15.52
C HIS A 226 -4.94 12.84 -15.77
N TYR A 227 -4.83 13.33 -16.99
CA TYR A 227 -3.89 14.39 -17.32
C TYR A 227 -4.60 15.74 -17.10
N LYS A 228 -4.01 16.60 -16.28
CA LYS A 228 -4.41 18.00 -16.12
C LYS A 228 -3.56 18.87 -16.99
#